data_41f377927db121109ba6721d00b73771
#
_entry.id   41f377927db121109ba6721d00b73771
#
_cell.length_a   1.000
_cell.length_b   1.000
_cell.length_c   1.000
_cell.angle_alpha   90.00
_cell.angle_beta   90.00
_cell.angle_gamma   90.00
#
_symmetry.space_group_name_H-M   'P 1'
#
loop_
_entity.id
_entity.type
_entity.pdbx_description
1 polymer ?
#
loop_
_entity_poly.entity_id
_entity_poly.type
_entity_poly.pdbx_seq_one_letter_code
_entity_poly.pdbx_strand_id
1 'polypeptide(L)'
;MAIAQQTMTDEQRKSVALEYLKAFDNGGVTSTGDSILSLFSTDAQVMFPKWGVATGRDAIGQMFGDVGGTIKQIVHHYSNFNWIMTGTDVFACEGTSHGEHEAGPWRAGVPEWGAGRWCDVFEVRDFLIQRCFIYLDPDYAGGDKGRYPWITD
;
A
#
# COMPACT_ATOMS: atom_id res chain seq x y z
N MET A 1 30.27 11.20 -21.21
CA MET A 1 29.01 11.97 -21.13
C MET A 1 28.13 11.31 -20.10
N ALA A 2 27.83 12.00 -19.01
CA ALA A 2 26.82 11.52 -18.06
C ALA A 2 25.46 11.62 -18.78
N ILE A 3 24.75 10.51 -18.93
CA ILE A 3 23.36 10.52 -19.38
C ILE A 3 22.60 11.29 -18.30
N ALA A 4 22.00 12.44 -18.65
CA ALA A 4 21.18 13.18 -17.72
C ALA A 4 20.05 12.25 -17.27
N GLN A 5 19.97 11.99 -15.96
CA GLN A 5 18.91 11.19 -15.38
C GLN A 5 17.59 11.89 -15.69
N GLN A 6 16.72 11.22 -16.44
CA GLN A 6 15.45 11.80 -16.84
C GLN A 6 14.58 11.95 -15.61
N THR A 7 14.30 13.16 -15.21
CA THR A 7 13.44 13.43 -14.05
C THR A 7 12.02 12.96 -14.34
N MET A 8 11.50 12.06 -13.54
CA MET A 8 10.11 11.60 -13.63
C MET A 8 9.14 12.75 -13.35
N THR A 9 8.02 12.75 -14.06
CA THR A 9 6.88 13.63 -13.75
C THR A 9 6.07 13.06 -12.58
N ASP A 10 5.26 13.90 -11.96
CA ASP A 10 4.34 13.46 -10.90
C ASP A 10 3.34 12.41 -11.42
N GLU A 11 2.85 12.53 -12.66
CA GLU A 11 1.96 11.54 -13.27
C GLU A 11 2.65 10.19 -13.50
N GLN A 12 3.92 10.19 -13.85
CA GLN A 12 4.71 8.96 -13.97
C GLN A 12 4.89 8.29 -12.61
N ARG A 13 5.17 9.06 -11.55
CA ARG A 13 5.28 8.54 -10.18
C ARG A 13 3.96 7.96 -9.70
N LYS A 14 2.85 8.69 -9.89
CA LYS A 14 1.49 8.19 -9.58
C LYS A 14 1.18 6.89 -10.30
N SER A 15 1.55 6.76 -11.57
CA SER A 15 1.25 5.55 -12.35
C SER A 15 1.96 4.32 -11.77
N VAL A 16 3.19 4.45 -11.28
CA VAL A 16 3.89 3.35 -10.60
C VAL A 16 3.19 2.95 -9.30
N ALA A 17 2.84 3.94 -8.46
CA ALA A 17 2.11 3.67 -7.21
C ALA A 17 0.72 3.08 -7.47
N LEU A 18 0.01 3.56 -8.49
CA LEU A 18 -1.29 3.03 -8.87
C LEU A 18 -1.20 1.58 -9.35
N GLU A 19 -0.18 1.24 -10.12
CA GLU A 19 0.08 -0.13 -10.57
C GLU A 19 0.36 -1.06 -9.38
N TYR A 20 1.12 -0.58 -8.38
CA TYR A 20 1.36 -1.31 -7.13
C TYR A 20 0.04 -1.60 -6.38
N LEU A 21 -0.82 -0.60 -6.19
CA LEU A 21 -2.09 -0.77 -5.49
C LEU A 21 -3.01 -1.75 -6.23
N LYS A 22 -3.07 -1.66 -7.56
CA LYS A 22 -3.84 -2.60 -8.38
C LYS A 22 -3.28 -4.03 -8.32
N ALA A 23 -1.96 -4.18 -8.34
CA ALA A 23 -1.33 -5.49 -8.20
C ALA A 23 -1.61 -6.09 -6.82
N PHE A 24 -1.64 -5.26 -5.77
CA PHE A 24 -1.99 -5.69 -4.42
C PHE A 24 -3.43 -6.23 -4.37
N ASP A 25 -4.39 -5.56 -4.98
CA ASP A 25 -5.78 -6.01 -5.11
C ASP A 25 -5.91 -7.27 -5.98
N ASN A 26 -4.97 -7.49 -6.89
CA ASN A 26 -4.96 -8.60 -7.85
C ASN A 26 -4.05 -9.77 -7.43
N GLY A 27 -3.90 -10.01 -6.13
CA GLY A 27 -3.13 -11.13 -5.62
C GLY A 27 -1.63 -11.07 -5.90
N GLY A 28 -1.07 -9.88 -6.06
CA GLY A 28 0.36 -9.66 -6.29
C GLY A 28 0.78 -9.74 -7.77
N VAL A 29 -0.17 -9.63 -8.70
CA VAL A 29 0.08 -9.67 -10.15
C VAL A 29 -0.24 -8.32 -10.79
N THR A 30 0.73 -7.77 -11.51
CA THR A 30 0.59 -6.49 -12.22
C THR A 30 -0.34 -6.59 -13.44
N SER A 31 -0.70 -5.46 -14.03
CA SER A 31 -1.52 -5.41 -15.26
C SER A 31 -0.84 -6.08 -16.47
N THR A 32 0.49 -6.23 -16.44
CA THR A 32 1.26 -6.92 -17.48
C THR A 32 1.50 -8.40 -17.19
N GLY A 33 1.00 -8.90 -16.05
CA GLY A 33 1.15 -10.30 -15.64
C GLY A 33 2.43 -10.61 -14.88
N ASP A 34 3.22 -9.58 -14.53
CA ASP A 34 4.44 -9.73 -13.76
C ASP A 34 4.15 -9.77 -12.25
N SER A 35 5.12 -10.23 -11.47
CA SER A 35 5.04 -10.13 -10.01
C SER A 35 5.04 -8.66 -9.57
N ILE A 36 4.25 -8.34 -8.52
CA ILE A 36 4.29 -7.04 -7.84
C ILE A 36 5.71 -6.64 -7.43
N LEU A 37 6.58 -7.61 -7.17
CA LEU A 37 7.98 -7.37 -6.80
C LEU A 37 8.80 -6.73 -7.94
N SER A 38 8.35 -6.86 -9.19
CA SER A 38 9.00 -6.19 -10.33
C SER A 38 8.92 -4.67 -10.27
N LEU A 39 7.97 -4.13 -9.49
CA LEU A 39 7.79 -2.68 -9.29
C LEU A 39 8.79 -2.08 -8.30
N PHE A 40 9.56 -2.90 -7.59
CA PHE A 40 10.49 -2.47 -6.55
C PHE A 40 11.94 -2.50 -7.01
N SER A 41 12.76 -1.56 -6.52
CA SER A 41 14.21 -1.66 -6.66
C SER A 41 14.76 -2.86 -5.87
N THR A 42 15.98 -3.27 -6.16
CA THR A 42 16.59 -4.45 -5.53
C THR A 42 16.85 -4.29 -4.04
N ASP A 43 17.01 -3.04 -3.58
CA ASP A 43 17.27 -2.64 -2.20
C ASP A 43 16.09 -1.88 -1.57
N ALA A 44 14.92 -1.96 -2.18
CA ALA A 44 13.71 -1.28 -1.72
C ALA A 44 13.35 -1.66 -0.28
N GLN A 45 12.67 -0.73 0.39
CA GLN A 45 12.12 -0.94 1.72
C GLN A 45 10.59 -0.84 1.71
N VAL A 46 9.95 -1.76 2.39
CA VAL A 46 8.50 -1.72 2.64
C VAL A 46 8.27 -1.84 4.14
N MET A 47 7.43 -0.97 4.70
CA MET A 47 6.92 -1.10 6.05
C MET A 47 5.44 -1.44 5.99
N PHE A 48 5.05 -2.50 6.68
CA PHE A 48 3.65 -2.87 6.87
C PHE A 48 3.35 -2.96 8.38
N PRO A 49 2.23 -2.37 8.86
CA PRO A 49 1.87 -2.42 10.27
C PRO A 49 1.80 -3.85 10.79
N LYS A 50 2.36 -4.10 11.97
CA LYS A 50 2.58 -5.38 12.64
C LYS A 50 3.72 -6.23 12.09
N TRP A 51 4.09 -6.11 10.80
CA TRP A 51 5.21 -6.86 10.21
C TRP A 51 6.55 -6.12 10.31
N GLY A 52 6.53 -4.79 10.41
CA GLY A 52 7.74 -3.97 10.47
C GLY A 52 8.28 -3.64 9.08
N VAL A 53 9.61 -3.52 8.96
CA VAL A 53 10.30 -3.13 7.73
C VAL A 53 11.00 -4.32 7.10
N ALA A 54 10.66 -4.60 5.83
CA ALA A 54 11.38 -5.54 4.98
C ALA A 54 12.29 -4.77 4.02
N THR A 55 13.52 -5.25 3.83
CA THR A 55 14.49 -4.67 2.90
C THR A 55 14.90 -5.69 1.85
N GLY A 56 14.80 -5.30 0.59
CA GLY A 56 15.09 -6.14 -0.57
C GLY A 56 13.89 -6.98 -1.02
N ARG A 57 13.88 -7.34 -2.30
CA ARG A 57 12.74 -8.02 -2.94
C ARG A 57 12.37 -9.35 -2.26
N ASP A 58 13.34 -10.14 -1.82
CA ASP A 58 13.07 -11.43 -1.19
C ASP A 58 12.35 -11.25 0.15
N ALA A 59 12.82 -10.33 1.00
CA ALA A 59 12.18 -10.04 2.28
C ALA A 59 10.79 -9.40 2.09
N ILE A 60 10.62 -8.53 1.10
CA ILE A 60 9.33 -7.94 0.75
C ILE A 60 8.38 -9.03 0.26
N GLY A 61 8.85 -9.96 -0.57
CA GLY A 61 8.06 -11.09 -1.04
C GLY A 61 7.57 -12.00 0.08
N GLN A 62 8.43 -12.28 1.07
CA GLN A 62 8.04 -13.05 2.26
C GLN A 62 7.00 -12.31 3.08
N MET A 63 7.19 -11.00 3.30
CA MET A 63 6.22 -10.16 4.02
C MET A 63 4.87 -10.15 3.30
N PHE A 64 4.83 -9.92 1.99
CA PHE A 64 3.58 -9.89 1.22
C PHE A 64 2.88 -11.24 1.17
N GLY A 65 3.64 -12.34 1.17
CA GLY A 65 3.09 -13.70 1.28
C GLY A 65 2.36 -13.91 2.60
N ASP A 66 2.92 -13.46 3.70
CA ASP A 66 2.32 -13.56 5.04
C ASP A 66 1.13 -12.61 5.19
N VAL A 67 1.26 -11.36 4.73
CA VAL A 67 0.14 -10.39 4.68
C VAL A 67 -1.02 -10.96 3.87
N GLY A 68 -0.76 -11.55 2.69
CA GLY A 68 -1.78 -12.17 1.84
C GLY A 68 -2.43 -13.40 2.45
N GLY A 69 -1.75 -14.11 3.36
CA GLY A 69 -2.33 -15.19 4.14
C GLY A 69 -3.31 -14.69 5.21
N THR A 70 -3.07 -13.49 5.72
CA THR A 70 -3.84 -12.86 6.79
C THR A 70 -4.99 -12.02 6.25
N ILE A 71 -4.72 -11.21 5.24
CA ILE A 71 -5.71 -10.40 4.52
C ILE A 71 -6.25 -11.24 3.36
N LYS A 72 -7.43 -11.80 3.53
CA LYS A 72 -8.07 -12.70 2.55
C LYS A 72 -8.49 -11.99 1.27
N GLN A 73 -8.90 -10.75 1.40
CA GLN A 73 -9.34 -9.89 0.31
C GLN A 73 -9.06 -8.44 0.66
N ILE A 74 -8.64 -7.67 -0.31
CA ILE A 74 -8.57 -6.20 -0.23
C ILE A 74 -9.04 -5.60 -1.55
N VAL A 75 -9.80 -4.52 -1.43
CA VAL A 75 -10.24 -3.70 -2.57
C VAL A 75 -10.04 -2.24 -2.19
N HIS A 76 -9.16 -1.55 -2.90
CA HIS A 76 -8.96 -0.12 -2.75
C HIS A 76 -10.05 0.67 -3.47
N HIS A 77 -10.53 1.75 -2.84
CA HIS A 77 -11.54 2.64 -3.42
C HIS A 77 -10.86 3.74 -4.25
N TYR A 78 -10.53 3.45 -5.49
CA TYR A 78 -9.72 4.31 -6.38
C TYR A 78 -10.30 5.71 -6.59
N SER A 79 -11.62 5.87 -6.54
CA SER A 79 -12.30 7.16 -6.64
C SER A 79 -12.07 8.09 -5.43
N ASN A 80 -11.60 7.54 -4.31
CA ASN A 80 -11.40 8.27 -3.05
C ASN A 80 -9.93 8.57 -2.76
N PHE A 81 -9.02 8.31 -3.71
CA PHE A 81 -7.60 8.58 -3.53
C PHE A 81 -7.32 10.07 -3.47
N ASN A 82 -6.57 10.47 -2.45
CA ASN A 82 -6.01 11.80 -2.31
C ASN A 82 -4.49 11.71 -2.52
N TRP A 83 -4.01 12.27 -3.62
CA TRP A 83 -2.60 12.31 -3.96
C TRP A 83 -1.96 13.56 -3.40
N ILE A 84 -0.92 13.40 -2.59
CA ILE A 84 -0.15 14.47 -1.97
C ILE A 84 1.22 14.50 -2.64
N MET A 85 1.31 15.24 -3.75
CA MET A 85 2.52 15.34 -4.56
C MET A 85 3.41 16.46 -4.06
N THR A 86 4.73 16.25 -4.12
CA THR A 86 5.73 17.20 -3.62
C THR A 86 6.60 17.78 -4.73
N GLY A 87 6.45 17.29 -5.96
CA GLY A 87 7.36 17.60 -7.08
C GLY A 87 8.73 16.91 -6.97
N THR A 88 8.90 16.02 -6.00
CA THR A 88 10.10 15.22 -5.78
C THR A 88 9.80 13.73 -5.90
N ASP A 89 10.80 12.87 -5.68
CA ASP A 89 10.63 11.41 -5.69
C ASP A 89 9.74 10.90 -4.56
N VAL A 90 9.56 11.68 -3.48
CA VAL A 90 8.75 11.33 -2.30
C VAL A 90 7.38 11.97 -2.40
N PHE A 91 6.33 11.17 -2.25
CA PHE A 91 4.95 11.61 -2.24
C PHE A 91 4.09 10.66 -1.40
N ALA A 92 2.85 11.02 -1.17
CA ALA A 92 1.91 10.16 -0.46
C ALA A 92 0.60 9.99 -1.23
N CYS A 93 -0.07 8.89 -0.96
CA CYS A 93 -1.44 8.65 -1.37
C CYS A 93 -2.22 8.16 -0.16
N GLU A 94 -3.35 8.76 0.12
CA GLU A 94 -4.28 8.28 1.14
C GLU A 94 -5.61 7.90 0.51
N GLY A 95 -6.30 6.97 1.14
CA GLY A 95 -7.59 6.49 0.66
C GLY A 95 -8.28 5.59 1.64
N THR A 96 -9.28 4.91 1.13
CA THR A 96 -10.04 3.89 1.84
C THR A 96 -10.00 2.57 1.09
N SER A 97 -10.20 1.48 1.81
CA SER A 97 -10.32 0.13 1.25
C SER A 97 -11.32 -0.68 2.08
N HIS A 98 -11.76 -1.80 1.52
CA HIS A 98 -12.49 -2.82 2.25
C HIS A 98 -11.94 -4.19 1.90
N GLY A 99 -12.34 -5.19 2.65
CA GLY A 99 -11.89 -6.55 2.40
C GLY A 99 -12.30 -7.51 3.49
N GLU A 100 -11.53 -8.59 3.58
CA GLU A 100 -11.72 -9.63 4.56
C GLU A 100 -10.36 -9.99 5.19
N HIS A 101 -10.33 -10.09 6.49
CA HIS A 101 -9.21 -10.49 7.30
C HIS A 101 -9.47 -11.89 7.88
N GLU A 102 -8.44 -12.63 8.27
CA GLU A 102 -8.61 -13.97 8.86
C GLU A 102 -9.54 -13.96 10.10
N ALA A 103 -9.60 -12.85 10.85
CA ALA A 103 -10.46 -12.68 12.02
C ALA A 103 -11.88 -12.23 11.68
N GLY A 104 -12.23 -11.98 10.42
CA GLY A 104 -13.55 -11.58 9.97
C GLY A 104 -13.57 -10.47 8.94
N PRO A 105 -14.75 -10.00 8.54
CA PRO A 105 -14.90 -8.91 7.58
C PRO A 105 -14.27 -7.61 8.09
N TRP A 106 -13.71 -6.82 7.16
CA TRP A 106 -13.27 -5.46 7.49
C TRP A 106 -14.47 -4.56 7.76
N ARG A 107 -14.25 -3.68 8.71
CA ARG A 107 -15.16 -2.56 8.95
C ARG A 107 -14.80 -1.33 8.09
N ALA A 108 -13.96 -1.53 7.12
CA ALA A 108 -13.41 -0.53 6.22
C ALA A 108 -14.45 0.18 5.32
N GLY A 109 -15.60 -0.45 5.10
CA GLY A 109 -16.69 0.19 4.37
C GLY A 109 -17.38 1.31 5.13
N VAL A 110 -17.09 1.46 6.41
CA VAL A 110 -17.61 2.52 7.29
C VAL A 110 -16.51 3.57 7.46
N PRO A 111 -16.62 4.79 6.86
CA PRO A 111 -15.55 5.79 6.85
C PRO A 111 -15.08 6.25 8.22
N GLU A 112 -15.92 6.10 9.23
CA GLU A 112 -15.62 6.45 10.61
C GLU A 112 -14.60 5.52 11.27
N TRP A 113 -14.37 4.35 10.69
CA TRP A 113 -13.49 3.35 11.25
C TRP A 113 -12.08 3.44 10.66
N GLY A 114 -11.07 3.39 11.53
CA GLY A 114 -9.69 3.50 11.14
C GLY A 114 -9.20 2.39 10.21
N ALA A 115 -9.68 1.17 10.42
CA ALA A 115 -9.23 -0.01 9.68
C ALA A 115 -9.45 0.04 8.15
N GLY A 116 -10.29 0.95 7.67
CA GLY A 116 -10.50 1.14 6.24
C GLY A 116 -9.73 2.30 5.64
N ARG A 117 -9.01 3.04 6.46
CA ARG A 117 -8.24 4.20 6.04
C ARG A 117 -6.76 3.86 6.03
N TRP A 118 -6.09 4.28 4.98
CA TRP A 118 -4.67 4.06 4.81
C TRP A 118 -3.99 5.29 4.21
N CYS A 119 -2.70 5.39 4.44
CA CYS A 119 -1.83 6.34 3.80
C CYS A 119 -0.51 5.63 3.47
N ASP A 120 -0.16 5.59 2.21
CA ASP A 120 1.12 5.07 1.74
C ASP A 120 2.05 6.22 1.39
N VAL A 121 3.24 6.21 1.96
CA VAL A 121 4.30 7.15 1.62
C VAL A 121 5.30 6.44 0.70
N PHE A 122 5.37 6.93 -0.53
CA PHE A 122 6.22 6.37 -1.57
C PHE A 122 7.49 7.19 -1.79
N GLU A 123 8.56 6.51 -2.16
CA GLU A 123 9.69 7.07 -2.89
C GLU A 123 9.82 6.29 -4.19
N VAL A 124 9.66 6.98 -5.33
CA VAL A 124 9.72 6.37 -6.67
C VAL A 124 10.77 7.08 -7.50
N ARG A 125 11.72 6.30 -8.02
CA ARG A 125 12.83 6.77 -8.85
C ARG A 125 13.09 5.74 -9.94
N ASP A 126 13.35 6.21 -11.15
CA ASP A 126 13.64 5.35 -12.31
C ASP A 126 12.53 4.30 -12.55
N PHE A 127 11.25 4.70 -12.36
CA PHE A 127 10.06 3.85 -12.49
C PHE A 127 10.02 2.66 -11.52
N LEU A 128 10.81 2.69 -10.45
CA LEU A 128 10.83 1.67 -9.41
C LEU A 128 10.55 2.30 -8.04
N ILE A 129 9.79 1.57 -7.23
CA ILE A 129 9.56 1.92 -5.84
C ILE A 129 10.84 1.65 -5.06
N GLN A 130 11.38 2.69 -4.47
CA GLN A 130 12.54 2.62 -3.58
C GLN A 130 12.09 2.39 -2.14
N ARG A 131 10.94 2.96 -1.79
CA ARG A 131 10.33 2.85 -0.48
C ARG A 131 8.82 2.95 -0.59
N CYS A 132 8.11 2.10 0.16
CA CYS A 132 6.68 2.18 0.39
C CYS A 132 6.41 1.91 1.86
N PHE A 133 6.05 2.93 2.61
CA PHE A 133 5.67 2.81 4.01
C PHE A 133 4.17 3.03 4.16
N ILE A 134 3.51 2.01 4.68
CA ILE A 134 2.05 1.89 4.77
C ILE A 134 1.63 2.23 6.20
N TYR A 135 0.76 3.22 6.34
CA TYR A 135 0.20 3.67 7.61
C TYR A 135 -1.30 3.43 7.62
N LEU A 136 -1.74 2.56 8.50
CA LEU A 136 -3.15 2.21 8.67
C LEU A 136 -3.39 1.68 10.08
N ASP A 137 -4.66 1.58 10.46
CA ASP A 137 -5.05 0.86 11.66
C ASP A 137 -5.14 -0.65 11.35
N PRO A 138 -4.30 -1.48 11.99
CA PRO A 138 -4.28 -2.92 11.72
C PRO A 138 -5.40 -3.70 12.41
N ASP A 139 -6.29 -3.05 13.16
CA ASP A 139 -7.48 -3.68 13.73
C ASP A 139 -8.61 -3.84 12.72
N TYR A 140 -8.32 -4.55 11.64
CA TYR A 140 -9.23 -4.70 10.49
C TYR A 140 -10.63 -5.20 10.85
N ALA A 141 -10.73 -6.14 11.78
CA ALA A 141 -12.00 -6.73 12.21
C ALA A 141 -12.69 -5.96 13.34
N GLY A 142 -12.07 -4.90 13.85
CA GLY A 142 -12.61 -4.07 14.94
C GLY A 142 -12.65 -4.81 16.29
N GLY A 143 -11.68 -5.67 16.56
CA GLY A 143 -11.59 -6.43 17.81
C GLY A 143 -11.36 -5.56 19.04
N ASP A 144 -10.78 -4.38 18.86
CA ASP A 144 -10.42 -3.44 19.93
C ASP A 144 -11.43 -2.29 20.12
N LYS A 145 -12.52 -2.30 19.36
CA LYS A 145 -13.51 -1.20 19.35
C LYS A 145 -14.12 -0.89 20.73
N GLY A 146 -14.21 -1.86 21.61
CA GLY A 146 -14.78 -1.70 22.94
C GLY A 146 -14.06 -0.70 23.84
N ARG A 147 -12.84 -0.31 23.48
CA ARG A 147 -12.07 0.76 24.14
C ARG A 147 -12.49 2.16 23.76
N TYR A 148 -13.19 2.31 22.65
CA TYR A 148 -13.48 3.59 22.04
C TYR A 148 -14.97 3.87 22.02
N PRO A 149 -15.50 4.57 23.06
CA PRO A 149 -16.94 4.74 23.26
C PRO A 149 -17.63 5.60 22.17
N TRP A 150 -16.86 6.31 21.37
CA TRP A 150 -17.39 7.08 20.23
C TRP A 150 -17.52 6.25 18.93
N ILE A 151 -17.03 5.00 18.93
CA ILE A 151 -17.28 4.07 17.83
C ILE A 151 -18.55 3.30 18.14
N THR A 152 -19.62 3.62 17.43
CA THR A 152 -20.91 2.91 17.55
C THR A 152 -21.04 1.86 16.46
N ASP A 153 -21.88 0.85 16.70
CA ASP A 153 -22.20 -0.21 15.74
C ASP A 153 -23.05 0.33 14.57
#